data_5e9efd9047865f2a87006555e96ca26b
#
_entry.id   5e9efd9047865f2a87006555e96ca26b
#
_cell.length_a   1.000
_cell.length_b   1.000
_cell.length_c   1.000
_cell.angle_alpha   90.00
_cell.angle_beta   90.00
_cell.angle_gamma   90.00
#
_symmetry.space_group_name_H-M   'P 1'
#
loop_
_entity.id
_entity.type
_entity.pdbx_description
1 polymer ?
#
loop_
_entity_poly.entity_id
_entity_poly.type
_entity_poly.pdbx_seq_one_letter_code
_entity_poly.pdbx_strand_id
1 'polypeptide(L)'
;VLLIGFAPFISTYAADGSHYKLDSSSENISYVDLSTYFGKYEGSFVLYDLENDAWSIHNMEHATLRVAPNSTYKIYDALFGLEEDIITPENSFIAWNGESYPFEAWNADQTLQSAMNSSVNWYFESVDEQLGASNISNYIEEIGYGNKNISGDFSTYWMESSLKISPIE
;
A
#
# COMPACT_ATOMS: atom_id res chain seq x y z
N VAL A 1 -7.38 8.53 -8.40
CA VAL A 1 -7.13 7.76 -7.16
C VAL A 1 -6.39 8.67 -6.19
N LEU A 2 -6.99 8.98 -5.05
CA LEU A 2 -6.39 9.84 -4.02
C LEU A 2 -5.57 8.92 -3.09
N LEU A 3 -4.24 8.93 -3.21
CA LEU A 3 -3.33 8.28 -2.27
C LEU A 3 -2.78 9.34 -1.31
N ILE A 4 -3.32 9.40 -0.09
CA ILE A 4 -2.76 10.23 1.00
C ILE A 4 -1.85 9.31 1.81
N GLY A 5 -0.55 9.41 1.57
CA GLY A 5 0.45 8.73 2.39
C GLY A 5 0.79 9.57 3.62
N PHE A 6 0.34 9.16 4.79
CA PHE A 6 0.85 9.66 6.07
C PHE A 6 1.91 8.68 6.58
N ALA A 7 3.17 9.03 6.51
CA ALA A 7 4.21 8.33 7.23
C ALA A 7 4.38 8.96 8.61
N PRO A 8 4.21 8.20 9.73
CA PRO A 8 4.65 8.70 11.01
C PRO A 8 6.19 8.73 11.02
N PHE A 9 6.74 9.85 11.43
CA PHE A 9 8.18 10.04 11.59
C PHE A 9 8.71 9.07 12.65
N ILE A 10 9.26 7.94 12.23
CA ILE A 10 10.37 7.27 12.92
C ILE A 10 11.50 7.27 11.92
N SER A 11 12.48 8.11 12.20
CA SER A 11 13.70 8.24 11.42
C SER A 11 14.50 6.94 11.48
N THR A 12 14.24 6.06 10.56
CA THR A 12 15.23 5.13 10.06
C THR A 12 15.11 5.17 8.55
N TYR A 13 15.87 6.08 7.92
CA TYR A 13 16.19 5.96 6.52
C TYR A 13 16.88 4.62 6.31
N ALA A 14 16.12 3.57 6.05
CA ALA A 14 16.66 2.41 5.40
C ALA A 14 16.99 2.88 3.99
N ALA A 15 18.28 3.07 3.76
CA ALA A 15 18.81 3.60 2.52
C ALA A 15 18.68 2.57 1.37
N ASP A 16 17.48 2.37 0.90
CA ASP A 16 17.25 2.01 -0.49
C ASP A 16 16.80 3.29 -1.20
N GLY A 17 17.77 4.09 -1.63
CA GLY A 17 17.58 5.39 -2.28
C GLY A 17 17.01 5.29 -3.69
N SER A 18 16.17 4.30 -3.98
CA SER A 18 15.50 4.20 -5.27
C SER A 18 14.30 5.13 -5.31
N HIS A 19 14.42 6.20 -6.09
CA HIS A 19 13.30 7.04 -6.46
C HIS A 19 12.68 6.52 -7.76
N TYR A 20 11.36 6.49 -7.81
CA TYR A 20 10.66 6.33 -9.08
C TYR A 20 10.97 7.55 -9.97
N LYS A 21 11.30 7.28 -11.22
CA LYS A 21 11.48 8.35 -12.22
C LYS A 21 10.19 8.41 -13.02
N LEU A 22 9.47 9.53 -12.90
CA LEU A 22 8.45 9.88 -13.88
C LEU A 22 9.05 9.81 -15.27
N ASP A 23 8.34 9.20 -16.19
CA ASP A 23 8.71 9.28 -17.60
C ASP A 23 8.72 10.76 -18.00
N SER A 24 9.82 11.19 -18.59
CA SER A 24 10.01 12.58 -19.04
C SER A 24 9.03 13.02 -20.14
N SER A 25 8.15 12.10 -20.60
CA SER A 25 7.04 12.38 -21.50
C SER A 25 5.77 12.91 -20.80
N SER A 26 5.71 12.90 -19.47
CA SER A 26 4.58 13.49 -18.72
C SER A 26 4.67 15.02 -18.79
N GLU A 27 4.15 15.60 -19.87
CA GLU A 27 4.23 17.04 -20.12
C GLU A 27 3.34 17.90 -19.22
N ASN A 28 2.36 17.27 -18.50
CA ASN A 28 1.34 17.97 -17.73
C ASN A 28 1.54 17.83 -16.21
N ILE A 29 2.67 18.29 -15.68
CA ILE A 29 2.90 18.30 -14.24
C ILE A 29 2.75 19.72 -13.69
N SER A 30 1.83 19.91 -12.75
CA SER A 30 1.65 21.12 -11.97
C SER A 30 2.20 20.94 -10.56
N TYR A 31 3.09 21.84 -10.13
CA TYR A 31 3.58 21.87 -8.76
C TYR A 31 2.68 22.77 -7.92
N VAL A 32 2.14 22.21 -6.85
CA VAL A 32 1.24 22.92 -5.92
C VAL A 32 1.91 23.07 -4.56
N ASP A 33 1.80 24.23 -3.94
CA ASP A 33 2.31 24.43 -2.58
C ASP A 33 1.20 24.20 -1.55
N LEU A 34 1.30 23.10 -0.84
CA LEU A 34 0.40 22.71 0.24
C LEU A 34 1.08 22.74 1.62
N SER A 35 2.25 23.39 1.75
CA SER A 35 3.06 23.43 2.98
C SER A 35 2.25 23.89 4.20
N THR A 36 1.31 24.83 4.01
CA THR A 36 0.47 25.34 5.10
C THR A 36 -0.46 24.27 5.69
N TYR A 37 -0.86 23.28 4.90
CA TYR A 37 -1.70 22.16 5.35
C TYR A 37 -0.91 21.07 6.05
N PHE A 38 0.36 20.88 5.65
CA PHE A 38 1.25 19.93 6.31
C PHE A 38 1.80 20.45 7.65
N GLY A 39 1.88 21.78 7.82
CA GLY A 39 2.35 22.41 9.05
C GLY A 39 3.79 22.01 9.40
N LYS A 40 3.97 21.28 10.50
CA LYS A 40 5.29 20.78 10.95
C LYS A 40 5.67 19.40 10.38
N TYR A 41 4.79 18.78 9.64
CA TYR A 41 5.02 17.46 9.06
C TYR A 41 5.56 17.60 7.64
N GLU A 42 6.46 16.73 7.28
CA GLU A 42 6.90 16.55 5.90
C GLU A 42 6.08 15.46 5.23
N GLY A 43 5.73 15.67 3.97
CA GLY A 43 4.94 14.72 3.22
C GLY A 43 4.78 15.14 1.78
N SER A 44 4.02 14.39 1.02
CA SER A 44 3.68 14.71 -0.35
C SER A 44 2.18 14.58 -0.60
N PHE A 45 1.71 15.27 -1.61
CA PHE A 45 0.38 15.09 -2.18
C PHE A 45 0.53 14.86 -3.67
N VAL A 46 -0.16 13.84 -4.17
CA VAL A 46 -0.18 13.48 -5.58
C VAL A 46 -1.62 13.31 -6.02
N LEU A 47 -2.03 14.06 -7.03
CA LEU A 47 -3.31 13.90 -7.70
C LEU A 47 -3.04 13.66 -9.19
N TYR A 48 -3.59 12.58 -9.72
CA TYR A 48 -3.60 12.31 -11.14
C TYR A 48 -5.02 12.44 -11.70
N ASP A 49 -5.17 13.32 -12.68
CA ASP A 49 -6.40 13.52 -13.44
C ASP A 49 -6.34 12.63 -14.68
N LEU A 50 -7.08 11.53 -14.64
CA LEU A 50 -7.14 10.55 -15.73
C LEU A 50 -7.73 11.11 -17.03
N GLU A 51 -8.64 12.09 -16.94
CA GLU A 51 -9.33 12.64 -18.11
C GLU A 51 -8.38 13.56 -18.91
N ASN A 52 -7.55 14.31 -18.21
CA ASN A 52 -6.65 15.30 -18.80
C ASN A 52 -5.18 14.83 -18.88
N ASP A 53 -4.90 13.60 -18.41
CA ASP A 53 -3.53 13.07 -18.26
C ASP A 53 -2.60 14.08 -17.57
N ALA A 54 -3.05 14.60 -16.41
CA ALA A 54 -2.39 15.70 -15.73
C ALA A 54 -2.11 15.38 -14.26
N TRP A 55 -0.96 15.81 -13.78
CA TRP A 55 -0.52 15.62 -12.41
C TRP A 55 -0.51 16.94 -11.63
N SER A 56 -0.98 16.90 -10.38
CA SER A 56 -0.77 17.97 -9.40
C SER A 56 0.02 17.40 -8.22
N ILE A 57 1.22 17.94 -7.99
CA ILE A 57 2.16 17.35 -7.04
C ILE A 57 2.66 18.42 -6.07
N HIS A 58 2.55 18.11 -4.76
CA HIS A 58 3.28 18.80 -3.71
C HIS A 58 4.46 17.94 -3.27
N ASN A 59 5.63 18.54 -3.14
CA ASN A 59 6.87 17.89 -2.69
C ASN A 59 7.24 16.66 -3.53
N MET A 60 7.77 16.90 -4.72
CA MET A 60 8.18 15.85 -5.67
C MET A 60 9.19 14.86 -5.07
N GLU A 61 10.09 15.32 -4.21
CA GLU A 61 11.09 14.47 -3.57
C GLU A 61 10.41 13.37 -2.74
N HIS A 62 9.44 13.73 -1.90
CA HIS A 62 8.64 12.76 -1.14
C HIS A 62 7.66 11.98 -2.02
N ALA A 63 7.15 12.59 -3.10
CA ALA A 63 6.23 11.91 -4.01
C ALA A 63 6.90 10.74 -4.77
N THR A 64 8.20 10.82 -5.00
CA THR A 64 8.99 9.79 -5.70
C THR A 64 9.73 8.85 -4.75
N LEU A 65 9.75 9.15 -3.44
CA LEU A 65 10.43 8.32 -2.45
C LEU A 65 9.63 7.04 -2.18
N ARG A 66 10.24 5.90 -2.41
CA ARG A 66 9.64 4.60 -2.11
C ARG A 66 9.69 4.28 -0.62
N VAL A 67 8.54 4.04 -0.03
CA VAL A 67 8.36 3.66 1.38
C VAL A 67 7.51 2.40 1.46
N ALA A 68 7.47 1.75 2.62
CA ALA A 68 6.58 0.61 2.82
C ALA A 68 5.11 1.03 2.61
N PRO A 69 4.33 0.25 1.83
CA PRO A 69 2.93 0.59 1.56
C PRO A 69 2.04 0.48 2.79
N ASN A 70 2.44 -0.32 3.79
CA ASN A 70 1.64 -0.59 4.96
C ASN A 70 0.18 -0.97 4.58
N SER A 71 -0.80 -0.46 5.31
CA SER A 71 -2.21 -0.84 5.09
C SER A 71 -2.80 -0.44 3.73
N THR A 72 -2.13 0.35 2.92
CA THR A 72 -2.60 0.62 1.54
C THR A 72 -2.45 -0.61 0.65
N TYR A 73 -1.52 -1.51 0.96
CA TYR A 73 -1.31 -2.75 0.23
C TYR A 73 -2.49 -3.72 0.32
N LYS A 74 -3.27 -3.68 1.40
CA LYS A 74 -4.47 -4.52 1.60
C LYS A 74 -5.49 -4.45 0.47
N ILE A 75 -5.48 -3.37 -0.31
CA ILE A 75 -6.30 -3.26 -1.52
C ILE A 75 -5.88 -4.33 -2.54
N TYR A 76 -4.57 -4.54 -2.69
CA TYR A 76 -4.02 -5.54 -3.61
C TYR A 76 -4.18 -6.96 -3.07
N ASP A 77 -3.96 -7.18 -1.76
CA ASP A 77 -4.25 -8.48 -1.12
C ASP A 77 -5.70 -8.90 -1.35
N ALA A 78 -6.64 -7.95 -1.19
CA ALA A 78 -8.05 -8.19 -1.47
C ALA A 78 -8.29 -8.53 -2.95
N LEU A 79 -7.69 -7.79 -3.87
CA LEU A 79 -7.84 -8.03 -5.31
C LEU A 79 -7.27 -9.38 -5.73
N PHE A 80 -6.08 -9.73 -5.26
CA PHE A 80 -5.44 -11.02 -5.57
C PHE A 80 -6.21 -12.19 -4.94
N GLY A 81 -6.69 -12.03 -3.70
CA GLY A 81 -7.51 -13.03 -3.05
C GLY A 81 -8.85 -13.27 -3.73
N LEU A 82 -9.45 -12.22 -4.32
CA LEU A 82 -10.67 -12.32 -5.13
C LEU A 82 -10.40 -12.97 -6.50
N GLU A 83 -9.29 -12.66 -7.13
CA GLU A 83 -8.92 -13.22 -8.45
C GLU A 83 -8.64 -14.71 -8.37
N GLU A 84 -8.05 -15.18 -7.27
CA GLU A 84 -7.74 -16.59 -7.02
C GLU A 84 -8.86 -17.36 -6.29
N ASP A 85 -10.05 -16.78 -6.14
CA ASP A 85 -11.21 -17.37 -5.44
C ASP A 85 -10.90 -17.80 -3.98
N ILE A 86 -9.86 -17.27 -3.34
CA ILE A 86 -9.54 -17.48 -1.92
C ILE A 86 -10.59 -16.85 -1.04
N ILE A 87 -11.05 -15.67 -1.43
CA ILE A 87 -12.23 -14.98 -0.93
C ILE A 87 -13.13 -14.64 -2.11
N THR A 88 -14.44 -14.64 -1.88
CA THR A 88 -15.42 -14.24 -2.90
C THR A 88 -16.35 -13.17 -2.36
N PRO A 89 -17.10 -12.45 -3.22
CA PRO A 89 -18.11 -11.49 -2.76
C PRO A 89 -19.16 -12.13 -1.83
N GLU A 90 -19.49 -13.40 -2.03
CA GLU A 90 -20.48 -14.17 -1.27
C GLU A 90 -19.88 -14.81 -0.01
N ASN A 91 -18.57 -15.10 -0.02
CA ASN A 91 -17.88 -15.75 1.08
C ASN A 91 -16.46 -15.23 1.26
N SER A 92 -16.31 -14.28 2.15
CA SER A 92 -15.02 -13.72 2.55
C SER A 92 -14.76 -13.88 4.05
N PHE A 93 -15.46 -14.83 4.69
CA PHE A 93 -15.35 -15.09 6.11
C PHE A 93 -14.04 -15.83 6.43
N ILE A 94 -13.29 -15.28 7.40
CA ILE A 94 -12.15 -15.94 8.05
C ILE A 94 -12.37 -15.90 9.56
N ALA A 95 -12.34 -17.08 10.20
CA ALA A 95 -12.49 -17.19 11.64
C ALA A 95 -11.28 -16.62 12.37
N TRP A 96 -11.53 -15.92 13.48
CA TRP A 96 -10.49 -15.41 14.34
C TRP A 96 -9.64 -16.55 14.93
N ASN A 97 -8.32 -16.37 14.91
CA ASN A 97 -7.36 -17.36 15.41
C ASN A 97 -7.29 -17.44 16.96
N GLY A 98 -8.00 -16.56 17.68
CA GLY A 98 -8.01 -16.51 19.14
C GLY A 98 -6.83 -15.73 19.76
N GLU A 99 -5.95 -15.16 18.94
CA GLU A 99 -4.86 -14.29 19.42
C GLU A 99 -5.40 -12.93 19.88
N SER A 100 -4.75 -12.35 20.91
CA SER A 100 -5.15 -11.05 21.42
C SER A 100 -4.39 -9.92 20.72
N TYR A 101 -5.13 -9.05 20.05
CA TYR A 101 -4.61 -7.87 19.36
C TYR A 101 -4.95 -6.58 20.14
N PRO A 102 -4.17 -5.49 19.97
CA PRO A 102 -4.40 -4.24 20.71
C PRO A 102 -5.67 -3.49 20.29
N PHE A 103 -6.25 -3.82 19.14
CA PHE A 103 -7.48 -3.23 18.65
C PHE A 103 -8.65 -4.20 18.86
N GLU A 104 -9.70 -3.78 19.59
CA GLU A 104 -10.85 -4.64 19.92
C GLU A 104 -11.50 -5.25 18.66
N ALA A 105 -11.64 -4.46 17.60
CA ALA A 105 -12.22 -4.91 16.33
C ALA A 105 -11.43 -6.05 15.63
N TRP A 106 -10.17 -6.28 16.04
CA TRP A 106 -9.34 -7.34 15.49
C TRP A 106 -9.56 -8.70 16.22
N ASN A 107 -10.16 -8.67 17.40
CA ASN A 107 -10.39 -9.85 18.27
C ASN A 107 -11.76 -10.49 17.98
N ALA A 108 -12.09 -10.68 16.73
CA ALA A 108 -13.35 -11.28 16.29
C ALA A 108 -13.20 -11.86 14.87
N ASP A 109 -14.09 -12.75 14.49
CA ASP A 109 -14.22 -13.23 13.11
C ASP A 109 -14.37 -12.08 12.13
N GLN A 110 -13.78 -12.21 10.95
CA GLN A 110 -13.78 -11.15 9.94
C GLN A 110 -14.40 -11.60 8.63
N THR A 111 -14.94 -10.63 7.92
CA THR A 111 -15.20 -10.67 6.48
C THR A 111 -14.29 -9.65 5.79
N LEU A 112 -14.15 -9.70 4.48
CA LEU A 112 -13.40 -8.69 3.74
C LEU A 112 -13.85 -7.27 4.08
N GLN A 113 -15.16 -7.04 4.19
CA GLN A 113 -15.70 -5.72 4.55
C GLN A 113 -15.26 -5.27 5.94
N SER A 114 -15.39 -6.11 6.96
CA SER A 114 -15.01 -5.73 8.34
C SER A 114 -13.51 -5.60 8.48
N ALA A 115 -12.73 -6.47 7.86
CA ALA A 115 -11.28 -6.44 7.86
C ALA A 115 -10.73 -5.19 7.17
N MET A 116 -11.30 -4.79 6.03
CA MET A 116 -10.93 -3.56 5.34
C MET A 116 -11.29 -2.32 6.16
N ASN A 117 -12.50 -2.27 6.73
CA ASN A 117 -12.96 -1.13 7.56
C ASN A 117 -12.10 -0.91 8.80
N SER A 118 -11.62 -2.00 9.42
CA SER A 118 -10.82 -1.96 10.65
C SER A 118 -9.32 -2.16 10.40
N SER A 119 -8.92 -2.28 9.14
CA SER A 119 -7.53 -2.50 8.71
C SER A 119 -6.87 -3.69 9.41
N VAL A 120 -7.56 -4.82 9.48
CA VAL A 120 -7.16 -6.02 10.25
C VAL A 120 -6.01 -6.74 9.56
N ASN A 121 -4.78 -6.66 10.08
CA ASN A 121 -3.61 -7.26 9.46
C ASN A 121 -3.73 -8.78 9.31
N TRP A 122 -4.06 -9.50 10.40
CA TRP A 122 -4.09 -10.95 10.39
C TRP A 122 -5.06 -11.56 9.35
N TYR A 123 -6.10 -10.81 8.97
CA TYR A 123 -7.02 -11.25 7.90
C TYR A 123 -6.30 -11.29 6.55
N PHE A 124 -5.59 -10.22 6.21
CA PHE A 124 -4.85 -10.13 4.95
C PHE A 124 -3.60 -11.01 4.93
N GLU A 125 -2.93 -11.16 6.06
CA GLU A 125 -1.86 -12.17 6.23
C GLU A 125 -2.39 -13.59 5.93
N SER A 126 -3.60 -13.92 6.38
CA SER A 126 -4.24 -15.21 6.07
C SER A 126 -4.62 -15.35 4.59
N VAL A 127 -4.96 -14.27 3.91
CA VAL A 127 -5.17 -14.27 2.45
C VAL A 127 -3.85 -14.50 1.73
N ASP A 128 -2.78 -13.78 2.12
CA ASP A 128 -1.45 -13.93 1.58
C ASP A 128 -0.90 -15.35 1.73
N GLU A 129 -1.09 -15.97 2.91
CA GLU A 129 -0.68 -17.35 3.16
C GLU A 129 -1.35 -18.33 2.19
N GLN A 130 -2.62 -18.12 1.87
CA GLN A 130 -3.36 -18.95 0.93
C GLN A 130 -2.96 -18.69 -0.52
N LEU A 131 -2.69 -17.44 -0.88
CA LEU A 131 -2.14 -17.05 -2.19
C LEU A 131 -0.79 -17.68 -2.45
N GLY A 132 0.08 -17.63 -1.46
CA GLY A 132 1.47 -18.07 -1.51
C GLY A 132 2.38 -17.10 -2.28
N ALA A 133 3.66 -17.11 -1.90
CA ALA A 133 4.66 -16.17 -2.40
C ALA A 133 4.82 -16.14 -3.93
N SER A 134 4.61 -17.28 -4.61
CA SER A 134 4.75 -17.36 -6.06
C SER A 134 3.66 -16.56 -6.78
N ASN A 135 2.39 -16.71 -6.37
CA ASN A 135 1.28 -15.99 -6.99
C ASN A 135 1.40 -14.48 -6.70
N ILE A 136 1.69 -14.12 -5.46
CA ILE A 136 1.92 -12.72 -5.07
C ILE A 136 3.05 -12.11 -5.90
N SER A 137 4.18 -12.80 -6.05
CA SER A 137 5.31 -12.32 -6.87
C SER A 137 4.90 -12.10 -8.33
N ASN A 138 4.12 -13.02 -8.90
CA ASN A 138 3.63 -12.89 -10.27
C ASN A 138 2.73 -11.66 -10.43
N TYR A 139 1.77 -11.45 -9.53
CA TYR A 139 0.89 -10.28 -9.57
C TYR A 139 1.64 -8.97 -9.41
N ILE A 140 2.56 -8.89 -8.44
CA ILE A 140 3.40 -7.71 -8.20
C ILE A 140 4.26 -7.38 -9.44
N GLU A 141 4.81 -8.40 -10.10
CA GLU A 141 5.55 -8.23 -11.36
C GLU A 141 4.65 -7.75 -12.50
N GLU A 142 3.47 -8.36 -12.65
CA GLU A 142 2.52 -8.05 -13.73
C GLU A 142 2.01 -6.62 -13.64
N ILE A 143 1.62 -6.16 -12.44
CA ILE A 143 1.14 -4.79 -12.24
C ILE A 143 2.27 -3.77 -12.10
N GLY A 144 3.53 -4.20 -12.02
CA GLY A 144 4.68 -3.31 -11.86
C GLY A 144 4.73 -2.60 -10.52
N TYR A 145 4.29 -3.25 -9.43
CA TYR A 145 4.14 -2.61 -8.12
C TYR A 145 5.49 -2.25 -7.47
N GLY A 146 5.76 -0.98 -7.37
CA GLY A 146 6.91 -0.42 -6.65
C GLY A 146 8.25 -1.09 -6.97
N ASN A 147 8.99 -1.50 -5.92
CA ASN A 147 10.28 -2.19 -6.07
C ASN A 147 10.16 -3.71 -6.29
N LYS A 148 8.93 -4.27 -6.29
CA LYS A 148 8.63 -5.68 -6.52
C LYS A 148 9.31 -6.66 -5.56
N ASN A 149 9.79 -6.19 -4.43
CA ASN A 149 10.61 -6.97 -3.52
C ASN A 149 9.80 -7.52 -2.34
N ILE A 150 9.48 -8.81 -2.37
CA ILE A 150 8.81 -9.55 -1.30
C ILE A 150 9.75 -10.49 -0.53
N SER A 151 11.06 -10.23 -0.55
CA SER A 151 12.08 -11.12 0.05
C SER A 151 12.16 -11.05 1.58
N GLY A 152 11.43 -10.15 2.22
CA GLY A 152 11.32 -10.05 3.68
C GLY A 152 10.54 -11.21 4.30
N ASP A 153 10.22 -11.07 5.59
CA ASP A 153 9.31 -11.99 6.26
C ASP A 153 7.97 -11.96 5.53
N PHE A 154 7.53 -13.12 5.06
CA PHE A 154 6.34 -13.26 4.20
C PHE A 154 5.05 -12.79 4.89
N SER A 155 4.98 -12.85 6.22
CA SER A 155 3.84 -12.34 6.98
C SER A 155 3.80 -10.81 7.06
N THR A 156 4.93 -10.12 6.79
CA THR A 156 5.08 -8.68 7.03
C THR A 156 5.78 -7.92 5.91
N TYR A 157 5.98 -8.54 4.73
CA TYR A 157 6.76 -7.94 3.63
C TYR A 157 6.24 -6.57 3.17
N TRP A 158 4.96 -6.28 3.34
CA TRP A 158 4.33 -5.01 3.04
C TRP A 158 4.26 -4.03 4.23
N MET A 159 4.60 -4.49 5.46
CA MET A 159 4.63 -3.69 6.69
C MET A 159 6.08 -3.31 7.06
N GLU A 160 6.50 -2.07 6.75
CA GLU A 160 7.83 -1.53 7.08
C GLU A 160 9.03 -2.46 6.73
N SER A 161 8.89 -3.28 5.68
CA SER A 161 9.84 -4.31 5.30
C SER A 161 10.33 -4.13 3.85
N SER A 162 10.41 -5.23 3.08
CA SER A 162 11.09 -5.26 1.78
C SER A 162 10.30 -4.63 0.64
N LEU A 163 8.95 -4.75 0.63
CA LEU A 163 8.11 -4.17 -0.41
C LEU A 163 7.99 -2.65 -0.21
N LYS A 164 8.24 -1.90 -1.26
CA LYS A 164 8.19 -0.43 -1.22
C LYS A 164 7.58 0.14 -2.49
N ILE A 165 6.83 1.21 -2.34
CA ILE A 165 6.18 1.96 -3.41
C ILE A 165 6.21 3.45 -3.10
N SER A 166 6.28 4.29 -4.11
CA SER A 166 6.18 5.74 -3.94
C SER A 166 4.73 6.22 -4.15
N PRO A 167 4.37 7.39 -3.58
CA PRO A 167 3.03 7.97 -3.78
C PRO A 167 2.62 8.18 -5.23
N ILE A 168 3.59 8.26 -6.15
CA ILE A 168 3.34 8.52 -7.57
C ILE A 168 3.17 7.23 -8.39
N GLU A 169 3.60 6.07 -7.88
CA GLU A 169 3.38 4.74 -8.46
C GLU A 169 2.01 4.21 -8.10
#